data_9f3b47e8c83deb353784118853391054
#
_entry.id   9f3b47e8c83deb353784118853391054
#
_cell.length_a   1.000
_cell.length_b   1.000
_cell.length_c   1.000
_cell.angle_alpha   90.00
_cell.angle_beta   90.00
_cell.angle_gamma   90.00
#
_symmetry.space_group_name_H-M   'P 1'
#
loop_
_entity.id
_entity.type
_entity.pdbx_description
1 polymer ?
#
loop_
_entity_poly.entity_id
_entity_poly.type
_entity_poly.pdbx_seq_one_letter_code
_entity_poly.pdbx_strand_id
1 'polypeptide(L)'
;MNHSWIVFTAMMTTAACGGEDGSNPSPDAGFEVDAEPGCDPATVQPSAYRPIAMVSTGAVDVTTAGGITTGTLDATAGGTASSADRPYLYVDLRTGARVDVDDLAARSSTAWDIALKRSSLRVNGGDSGPGDRRLAVVPAASLAEVTAAPATGYTSDDFTSDDCMLVTIPGGEPMSAFGEWYEYDLEAHSLAPKPEVYVLERNNGSRTALRIVTYYGDEAMPMRGAFYRVEWKHLP
;
A
#
# COMPACT_ATOMS: atom_id res chain seq x y z
N MET A 1 -1.53 13.41 58.14
CA MET A 1 -2.58 14.11 58.94
C MET A 1 -3.32 15.04 58.02
N ASN A 2 -4.60 15.02 58.11
CA ASN A 2 -5.69 15.79 57.47
C ASN A 2 -6.22 15.28 56.13
N HIS A 3 -7.27 14.48 56.28
CA HIS A 3 -8.27 14.18 55.26
C HIS A 3 -9.28 15.33 55.19
N SER A 4 -9.65 15.76 53.99
CA SER A 4 -10.83 16.60 53.76
C SER A 4 -11.71 15.92 52.72
N TRP A 5 -12.87 15.47 53.20
CA TRP A 5 -13.97 14.94 52.39
C TRP A 5 -14.89 16.11 51.98
N ILE A 6 -15.17 16.22 50.70
CA ILE A 6 -16.25 17.12 50.22
C ILE A 6 -17.39 16.25 49.76
N VAL A 7 -18.52 16.39 50.44
CA VAL A 7 -19.82 15.79 50.12
C VAL A 7 -20.56 16.79 49.22
N PHE A 8 -20.97 16.35 48.02
CA PHE A 8 -21.91 17.10 47.20
C PHE A 8 -23.28 16.47 47.26
N THR A 9 -24.22 17.25 47.79
CA THR A 9 -25.63 16.96 47.92
C THR A 9 -26.35 17.12 46.59
N ALA A 10 -27.09 16.10 46.19
CA ALA A 10 -27.97 16.11 45.02
C ALA A 10 -29.27 16.85 45.38
N MET A 11 -29.64 17.82 44.55
CA MET A 11 -30.93 18.51 44.58
C MET A 11 -31.81 17.99 43.45
N MET A 12 -32.86 17.23 43.82
CA MET A 12 -33.95 16.85 42.91
C MET A 12 -34.93 18.03 42.76
N THR A 13 -35.20 18.40 41.53
CA THR A 13 -36.36 19.22 41.19
C THR A 13 -37.33 18.44 40.30
N THR A 14 -38.48 18.16 40.83
CA THR A 14 -39.67 17.66 40.13
C THR A 14 -40.35 18.83 39.43
N ALA A 15 -40.66 18.69 38.16
CA ALA A 15 -41.64 19.56 37.48
C ALA A 15 -42.62 18.70 36.68
N ALA A 16 -43.87 19.08 36.82
CA ALA A 16 -45.08 18.33 36.51
C ALA A 16 -45.55 18.42 35.08
N CYS A 17 -46.42 17.50 34.74
CA CYS A 17 -47.26 17.27 33.57
C CYS A 17 -47.89 18.50 32.88
N GLY A 18 -48.09 18.35 31.58
CA GLY A 18 -49.20 18.96 30.85
C GLY A 18 -49.00 19.08 29.37
N GLY A 19 -49.86 18.39 28.56
CA GLY A 19 -50.07 18.74 27.17
C GLY A 19 -50.11 17.54 26.22
N GLU A 20 -51.29 16.88 26.12
CA GLU A 20 -51.60 16.02 24.98
C GLU A 20 -51.82 16.89 23.76
N ASP A 21 -50.99 16.69 22.72
CA ASP A 21 -51.38 17.01 21.34
C ASP A 21 -51.04 15.83 20.44
N GLY A 22 -52.13 15.21 20.00
CA GLY A 22 -52.10 14.08 19.07
C GLY A 22 -51.64 14.52 17.70
N SER A 23 -50.39 14.32 17.38
CA SER A 23 -49.87 14.25 16.04
C SER A 23 -49.36 12.83 15.78
N ASN A 24 -50.12 12.13 14.94
CA ASN A 24 -49.85 10.84 14.38
C ASN A 24 -48.41 10.81 13.80
N PRO A 25 -47.48 9.94 14.25
CA PRO A 25 -46.19 9.86 13.62
C PRO A 25 -46.36 9.30 12.20
N SER A 26 -45.91 10.07 11.23
CA SER A 26 -45.80 9.65 9.84
C SER A 26 -44.93 8.38 9.76
N PRO A 27 -45.34 7.31 9.07
CA PRO A 27 -44.59 6.06 8.99
C PRO A 27 -43.52 6.10 7.91
N ASP A 28 -42.72 7.17 7.87
CA ASP A 28 -41.65 7.32 6.86
C ASP A 28 -40.38 7.99 7.43
N ALA A 29 -40.04 7.64 8.66
CA ALA A 29 -38.65 7.73 9.08
C ALA A 29 -37.94 6.49 8.55
N GLY A 30 -37.50 6.56 7.29
CA GLY A 30 -36.53 5.60 6.78
C GLY A 30 -35.38 5.54 7.77
N PHE A 31 -35.14 4.36 8.33
CA PHE A 31 -33.87 4.09 8.99
C PHE A 31 -32.80 4.31 7.90
N GLU A 32 -32.15 5.47 7.93
CA GLU A 32 -30.84 5.58 7.35
C GLU A 32 -30.00 4.56 8.13
N VAL A 33 -29.77 3.41 7.52
CA VAL A 33 -28.73 2.51 7.97
C VAL A 33 -27.45 3.32 7.75
N ASP A 34 -26.93 3.94 8.82
CA ASP A 34 -25.58 4.47 8.80
C ASP A 34 -24.72 3.33 8.29
N ALA A 35 -24.21 3.45 7.04
CA ALA A 35 -23.26 2.51 6.53
C ALA A 35 -22.12 2.47 7.55
N GLU A 36 -21.87 1.32 8.15
CA GLU A 36 -20.75 1.16 9.07
C GLU A 36 -19.52 1.78 8.41
N PRO A 37 -18.78 2.68 9.08
CA PRO A 37 -17.60 3.28 8.49
C PRO A 37 -16.67 2.13 8.10
N GLY A 38 -16.45 2.00 6.80
CA GLY A 38 -15.56 0.96 6.27
C GLY A 38 -14.19 1.06 6.95
N CYS A 39 -13.49 -0.05 7.05
CA CYS A 39 -12.16 -0.10 7.65
C CYS A 39 -11.22 0.90 6.97
N ASP A 40 -10.50 1.72 7.74
CA ASP A 40 -9.42 2.53 7.17
C ASP A 40 -8.14 1.68 7.10
N PRO A 41 -7.68 1.32 5.87
CA PRO A 41 -6.47 0.52 5.68
C PRO A 41 -5.22 1.10 6.35
N ALA A 42 -5.15 2.42 6.56
CA ALA A 42 -4.02 3.05 7.24
C ALA A 42 -3.93 2.70 8.72
N THR A 43 -5.07 2.44 9.37
CA THR A 43 -5.13 2.22 10.82
C THR A 43 -4.80 0.78 11.22
N VAL A 44 -5.08 -0.19 10.34
CA VAL A 44 -4.83 -1.62 10.63
C VAL A 44 -3.35 -2.00 10.50
N GLN A 45 -2.55 -1.18 9.85
CA GLN A 45 -1.14 -1.48 9.60
C GLN A 45 -0.26 -1.26 10.83
N PRO A 46 0.77 -2.12 11.06
CA PRO A 46 1.83 -1.86 12.03
C PRO A 46 2.57 -0.56 11.72
N SER A 47 3.19 0.05 12.73
CA SER A 47 3.92 1.32 12.59
C SER A 47 4.93 1.33 11.43
N ALA A 48 5.58 0.20 11.16
CA ALA A 48 6.53 0.04 10.06
C ALA A 48 5.95 0.33 8.67
N TYR A 49 4.63 0.19 8.50
CA TYR A 49 3.96 0.33 7.19
C TYR A 49 2.91 1.43 7.17
N ARG A 50 2.66 2.10 8.31
CA ARG A 50 1.69 3.21 8.36
C ARG A 50 2.13 4.36 7.48
N PRO A 51 1.17 5.01 6.81
CA PRO A 51 1.43 6.24 6.07
C PRO A 51 1.95 7.36 6.98
N ILE A 52 2.96 8.10 6.52
CA ILE A 52 3.52 9.25 7.21
C ILE A 52 3.56 10.49 6.30
N ALA A 53 3.54 11.69 6.90
CA ALA A 53 3.60 12.97 6.19
C ALA A 53 5.06 13.31 5.80
N MET A 54 5.69 12.45 4.99
CA MET A 54 7.06 12.62 4.55
C MET A 54 7.21 12.14 3.10
N VAL A 55 7.88 12.94 2.27
CA VAL A 55 8.24 12.57 0.89
C VAL A 55 9.55 11.79 0.91
N SER A 56 9.60 10.68 0.15
CA SER A 56 10.83 9.89 0.01
C SER A 56 11.93 10.68 -0.69
N THR A 57 13.15 10.58 -0.19
CA THR A 57 14.37 11.10 -0.84
C THR A 57 15.09 10.03 -1.65
N GLY A 58 14.53 8.81 -1.73
CA GLY A 58 15.11 7.71 -2.49
C GLY A 58 15.30 8.07 -3.97
N ALA A 59 16.43 7.69 -4.53
CA ALA A 59 16.71 7.91 -5.94
C ALA A 59 15.93 6.92 -6.83
N VAL A 60 15.58 7.38 -8.02
CA VAL A 60 15.05 6.57 -9.12
C VAL A 60 15.90 6.89 -10.34
N ASP A 61 16.79 5.96 -10.70
CA ASP A 61 17.67 6.10 -11.86
C ASP A 61 17.27 5.08 -12.91
N VAL A 62 16.94 5.56 -14.13
CA VAL A 62 16.43 4.70 -15.20
C VAL A 62 17.20 4.88 -16.49
N THR A 63 17.32 3.77 -17.24
CA THR A 63 17.81 3.76 -18.61
C THR A 63 16.89 2.92 -19.48
N THR A 64 16.66 3.35 -20.72
CA THR A 64 15.82 2.60 -21.66
C THR A 64 16.63 2.21 -22.89
N ALA A 65 16.61 0.94 -23.21
CA ALA A 65 17.26 0.39 -24.38
C ALA A 65 16.41 -0.75 -24.98
N GLY A 66 16.20 -0.74 -26.29
CA GLY A 66 15.46 -1.80 -26.99
C GLY A 66 14.01 -1.97 -26.51
N GLY A 67 13.38 -0.90 -26.01
CA GLY A 67 12.00 -0.96 -25.49
C GLY A 67 11.88 -1.51 -24.08
N ILE A 68 13.00 -1.83 -23.43
CA ILE A 68 13.06 -2.24 -22.00
C ILE A 68 13.66 -1.08 -21.21
N THR A 69 13.00 -0.71 -20.13
CA THR A 69 13.54 0.23 -19.15
C THR A 69 14.11 -0.58 -17.97
N THR A 70 15.35 -0.29 -17.60
CA THR A 70 15.99 -0.79 -16.38
C THR A 70 16.08 0.34 -15.39
N GLY A 71 15.62 0.11 -14.16
CA GLY A 71 15.62 1.07 -13.07
C GLY A 71 16.37 0.58 -11.84
N THR A 72 17.13 1.48 -11.21
CA THR A 72 17.61 1.32 -9.84
C THR A 72 16.77 2.20 -8.93
N LEU A 73 16.10 1.59 -7.95
CA LEU A 73 15.13 2.25 -7.07
C LEU A 73 15.62 2.14 -5.61
N ASP A 74 15.91 3.29 -4.98
CA ASP A 74 16.32 3.34 -3.57
C ASP A 74 15.10 3.35 -2.63
N ALA A 75 14.63 2.17 -2.27
CA ALA A 75 13.53 1.97 -1.31
C ALA A 75 13.99 1.88 0.16
N THR A 76 15.21 2.34 0.48
CA THR A 76 15.70 2.42 1.87
C THR A 76 15.01 3.53 2.64
N ALA A 77 14.34 4.44 1.93
CA ALA A 77 13.68 5.62 2.47
C ALA A 77 14.61 6.51 3.32
N GLY A 78 15.88 6.61 2.92
CA GLY A 78 16.88 7.45 3.57
C GLY A 78 17.73 6.73 4.62
N GLY A 79 17.83 5.40 4.55
CA GLY A 79 18.80 4.64 5.34
C GLY A 79 18.25 3.35 5.96
N THR A 80 19.10 2.67 6.70
CA THR A 80 18.81 1.37 7.34
C THR A 80 18.10 1.49 8.69
N ALA A 81 17.79 2.69 9.15
CA ALA A 81 17.07 2.93 10.41
C ALA A 81 15.64 2.37 10.35
N SER A 82 14.93 2.43 11.46
CA SER A 82 13.55 1.95 11.58
C SER A 82 12.68 2.34 10.38
N SER A 83 12.04 1.36 9.74
CA SER A 83 11.12 1.62 8.63
C SER A 83 9.85 2.37 9.07
N ALA A 84 9.56 2.41 10.39
CA ALA A 84 8.41 3.14 10.92
C ALA A 84 8.46 4.65 10.63
N ASP A 85 9.67 5.22 10.60
CA ASP A 85 9.89 6.65 10.42
C ASP A 85 10.26 7.03 8.98
N ARG A 86 9.97 6.16 8.02
CA ARG A 86 10.37 6.35 6.62
C ARG A 86 9.18 6.22 5.68
N PRO A 87 9.10 7.07 4.64
CA PRO A 87 8.04 7.02 3.65
C PRO A 87 8.26 5.91 2.62
N TYR A 88 7.23 5.60 1.85
CA TYR A 88 7.36 4.84 0.62
C TYR A 88 8.01 5.66 -0.49
N LEU A 89 8.76 4.99 -1.37
CA LEU A 89 9.20 5.54 -2.65
C LEU A 89 8.10 5.28 -3.68
N TYR A 90 7.50 6.32 -4.23
CA TYR A 90 6.45 6.25 -5.25
C TYR A 90 7.03 6.43 -6.64
N VAL A 91 6.62 5.57 -7.60
CA VAL A 91 7.15 5.55 -8.97
C VAL A 91 6.01 5.50 -9.99
N ASP A 92 6.08 6.35 -11.00
CA ASP A 92 5.28 6.25 -12.24
C ASP A 92 6.09 5.44 -13.28
N LEU A 93 5.69 4.21 -13.55
CA LEU A 93 6.37 3.33 -14.50
C LEU A 93 6.24 3.78 -15.97
N ARG A 94 5.30 4.66 -16.27
CA ARG A 94 5.13 5.21 -17.62
C ARG A 94 6.25 6.18 -17.95
N THR A 95 6.64 6.99 -17.01
CA THR A 95 7.71 7.99 -17.17
C THR A 95 9.05 7.51 -16.63
N GLY A 96 9.06 6.50 -15.77
CA GLY A 96 10.24 6.07 -15.02
C GLY A 96 10.66 7.07 -13.96
N ALA A 97 9.76 7.94 -13.52
CA ALA A 97 10.08 9.01 -12.59
C ALA A 97 9.58 8.68 -11.16
N ARG A 98 10.33 9.18 -10.16
CA ARG A 98 9.81 9.30 -8.80
C ARG A 98 8.64 10.28 -8.78
N VAL A 99 7.62 9.95 -8.02
CA VAL A 99 6.50 10.85 -7.73
C VAL A 99 6.72 11.47 -6.35
N ASP A 100 6.92 12.80 -6.31
CA ASP A 100 7.16 13.54 -5.08
C ASP A 100 5.86 13.77 -4.33
N VAL A 101 5.42 12.75 -3.61
CA VAL A 101 4.20 12.72 -2.79
C VAL A 101 4.53 12.07 -1.46
N ASP A 102 3.97 12.58 -0.35
CA ASP A 102 4.05 11.91 0.93
C ASP A 102 3.02 10.76 1.03
N ASP A 103 3.20 9.87 2.02
CA ASP A 103 2.35 8.68 2.14
C ASP A 103 0.87 9.03 2.39
N LEU A 104 0.57 10.13 3.08
CA LEU A 104 -0.80 10.54 3.36
C LEU A 104 -1.48 11.05 2.09
N ALA A 105 -0.79 11.90 1.32
CA ALA A 105 -1.28 12.44 0.05
C ALA A 105 -1.35 11.36 -1.04
N ALA A 106 -0.45 10.36 -1.02
CA ALA A 106 -0.44 9.26 -1.96
C ALA A 106 -1.72 8.43 -1.93
N ARG A 107 -2.39 8.34 -0.78
CA ARG A 107 -3.67 7.63 -0.60
C ARG A 107 -4.83 8.22 -1.40
N SER A 108 -4.72 9.45 -1.85
CA SER A 108 -5.71 10.12 -2.71
C SER A 108 -5.15 10.49 -4.09
N SER A 109 -3.92 10.09 -4.41
CA SER A 109 -3.24 10.41 -5.66
C SER A 109 -3.28 9.25 -6.66
N THR A 110 -3.63 9.53 -7.90
CA THR A 110 -3.55 8.57 -9.02
C THR A 110 -2.24 8.69 -9.79
N ALA A 111 -1.29 9.51 -9.35
CA ALA A 111 -0.08 9.85 -10.11
C ALA A 111 1.01 8.77 -10.11
N TRP A 112 0.95 7.80 -9.22
CA TRP A 112 1.94 6.74 -9.08
C TRP A 112 1.38 5.39 -9.52
N ASP A 113 2.25 4.45 -9.84
CA ASP A 113 1.87 3.09 -10.21
C ASP A 113 2.24 2.06 -9.14
N ILE A 114 3.48 2.15 -8.65
CA ILE A 114 4.01 1.27 -7.61
C ILE A 114 4.64 2.08 -6.49
N ALA A 115 4.64 1.51 -5.30
CA ALA A 115 5.34 2.07 -4.15
C ALA A 115 6.20 1.01 -3.47
N LEU A 116 7.37 1.43 -2.97
CA LEU A 116 8.36 0.54 -2.39
C LEU A 116 8.85 1.09 -1.05
N LYS A 117 8.90 0.23 -0.04
CA LYS A 117 9.49 0.54 1.27
C LYS A 117 10.16 -0.70 1.82
N ARG A 118 11.50 -0.76 1.78
CA ARG A 118 12.25 -1.97 2.08
C ARG A 118 11.71 -3.14 1.25
N SER A 119 11.27 -4.25 1.87
CA SER A 119 10.68 -5.42 1.20
C SER A 119 9.19 -5.29 0.88
N SER A 120 8.52 -4.27 1.38
CA SER A 120 7.10 -4.02 1.08
C SER A 120 6.94 -3.35 -0.27
N LEU A 121 6.15 -3.98 -1.15
CA LEU A 121 5.76 -3.47 -2.46
C LEU A 121 4.25 -3.24 -2.49
N ARG A 122 3.81 -2.21 -3.22
CA ARG A 122 2.39 -1.84 -3.37
C ARG A 122 2.08 -1.40 -4.78
N VAL A 123 0.80 -1.53 -5.15
CA VAL A 123 0.23 -0.93 -6.35
C VAL A 123 -0.76 0.18 -5.97
N ASN A 124 -0.95 1.14 -6.85
CA ASN A 124 -1.95 2.19 -6.67
C ASN A 124 -3.35 1.67 -6.97
N GLY A 125 -3.88 0.85 -6.09
CA GLY A 125 -5.20 0.25 -6.20
C GLY A 125 -5.57 -0.50 -4.93
N GLY A 126 -6.85 -0.76 -4.73
CA GLY A 126 -7.36 -1.39 -3.51
C GLY A 126 -7.04 -0.58 -2.26
N ASP A 127 -6.52 -1.22 -1.23
CA ASP A 127 -6.20 -0.60 0.06
C ASP A 127 -5.07 0.44 0.00
N SER A 128 -4.27 0.45 -1.06
CA SER A 128 -3.09 1.32 -1.16
C SER A 128 -3.35 2.65 -1.85
N GLY A 129 -4.38 2.76 -2.68
CA GLY A 129 -4.67 4.03 -3.35
C GLY A 129 -5.78 3.95 -4.40
N PRO A 130 -6.22 5.11 -4.93
CA PRO A 130 -7.42 5.24 -5.77
C PRO A 130 -7.14 5.00 -7.26
N GLY A 131 -5.96 4.57 -7.65
CA GLY A 131 -5.53 4.54 -9.05
C GLY A 131 -6.02 3.36 -9.87
N ASP A 132 -6.79 2.43 -9.30
CA ASP A 132 -7.33 1.22 -9.94
C ASP A 132 -6.25 0.36 -10.63
N ARG A 133 -4.99 0.40 -10.13
CA ARG A 133 -3.92 -0.46 -10.63
C ARG A 133 -4.14 -1.87 -10.13
N ARG A 134 -3.94 -2.83 -11.02
CA ARG A 134 -4.02 -4.26 -10.71
C ARG A 134 -2.82 -4.98 -11.27
N LEU A 135 -2.37 -6.03 -10.60
CA LEU A 135 -1.28 -6.89 -11.03
C LEU A 135 -1.79 -8.30 -11.33
N ALA A 136 -1.26 -8.89 -12.40
CA ALA A 136 -1.28 -10.32 -12.61
C ALA A 136 0.14 -10.87 -12.53
N VAL A 137 0.34 -11.97 -11.82
CA VAL A 137 1.63 -12.64 -11.68
C VAL A 137 1.75 -13.69 -12.80
N VAL A 138 2.85 -13.63 -13.55
CA VAL A 138 3.16 -14.55 -14.63
C VAL A 138 4.45 -15.30 -14.28
N PRO A 139 4.43 -16.63 -14.14
CA PRO A 139 5.66 -17.43 -13.97
C PRO A 139 6.53 -17.28 -15.21
N ALA A 140 7.58 -16.48 -15.14
CA ALA A 140 8.51 -16.23 -16.24
C ALA A 140 9.85 -15.72 -15.69
N ALA A 141 10.96 -16.24 -16.21
CA ALA A 141 12.29 -15.84 -15.78
C ALA A 141 12.78 -14.53 -16.39
N SER A 142 12.12 -14.04 -17.45
CA SER A 142 12.51 -12.81 -18.15
C SER A 142 11.32 -12.08 -18.76
N LEU A 143 11.47 -10.78 -18.99
CA LEU A 143 10.47 -9.98 -19.72
C LEU A 143 10.27 -10.45 -21.17
N ALA A 144 11.27 -11.10 -21.76
CA ALA A 144 11.18 -11.57 -23.15
C ALA A 144 10.12 -12.67 -23.32
N GLU A 145 9.89 -13.47 -22.29
CA GLU A 145 8.90 -14.55 -22.29
C GLU A 145 7.45 -14.03 -22.24
N VAL A 146 7.23 -12.80 -21.75
CA VAL A 146 5.89 -12.21 -21.66
C VAL A 146 5.65 -11.31 -22.87
N THR A 147 5.06 -11.85 -23.92
CA THR A 147 4.78 -11.13 -25.18
C THR A 147 3.39 -10.51 -25.22
N ALA A 148 2.49 -10.97 -24.38
CA ALA A 148 1.12 -10.46 -24.24
C ALA A 148 0.71 -10.45 -22.77
N ALA A 149 -0.22 -9.58 -22.43
CA ALA A 149 -0.79 -9.53 -21.10
C ALA A 149 -1.76 -10.70 -20.85
N PRO A 150 -1.80 -11.26 -19.62
CA PRO A 150 -2.81 -12.24 -19.23
C PRO A 150 -4.22 -11.67 -19.42
N ALA A 151 -5.19 -12.54 -19.75
CA ALA A 151 -6.58 -12.13 -19.87
C ALA A 151 -7.28 -11.97 -18.50
N THR A 152 -6.77 -12.63 -17.47
CA THR A 152 -7.37 -12.70 -16.12
C THR A 152 -6.27 -12.77 -15.06
N GLY A 153 -6.67 -12.85 -13.78
CA GLY A 153 -5.73 -13.02 -12.67
C GLY A 153 -5.19 -11.71 -12.11
N TYR A 154 -5.83 -10.59 -12.44
CA TYR A 154 -5.45 -9.28 -11.92
C TYR A 154 -6.08 -9.03 -10.54
N THR A 155 -5.24 -8.66 -9.57
CA THR A 155 -5.61 -8.27 -8.20
C THR A 155 -5.04 -6.90 -7.86
N SER A 156 -5.70 -6.17 -6.98
CA SER A 156 -5.18 -4.97 -6.32
C SER A 156 -4.64 -5.33 -4.93
N ASP A 157 -4.06 -4.37 -4.24
CA ASP A 157 -3.68 -4.55 -2.85
C ASP A 157 -4.93 -4.76 -1.98
N ASP A 158 -4.89 -5.80 -1.15
CA ASP A 158 -6.01 -6.22 -0.31
C ASP A 158 -5.44 -6.76 1.01
N PHE A 159 -5.10 -5.84 1.91
CA PHE A 159 -4.52 -6.17 3.21
C PHE A 159 -5.42 -5.86 4.40
N THR A 160 -6.66 -5.46 4.15
CA THR A 160 -7.65 -5.21 5.19
C THR A 160 -8.82 -6.18 5.04
N SER A 161 -9.00 -7.09 5.99
CA SER A 161 -10.15 -8.00 5.99
C SER A 161 -11.46 -7.26 6.30
N ASP A 162 -12.59 -7.91 6.05
CA ASP A 162 -13.93 -7.41 6.41
C ASP A 162 -14.08 -7.13 7.92
N ASP A 163 -13.33 -7.84 8.76
CA ASP A 163 -13.27 -7.63 10.22
C ASP A 163 -12.25 -6.54 10.63
N CYS A 164 -11.77 -5.73 9.72
CA CYS A 164 -10.75 -4.70 9.95
C CYS A 164 -9.43 -5.23 10.53
N MET A 165 -9.04 -6.42 10.16
CA MET A 165 -7.78 -7.03 10.56
C MET A 165 -6.76 -6.96 9.43
N LEU A 166 -5.48 -6.81 9.78
CA LEU A 166 -4.40 -6.85 8.81
C LEU A 166 -4.22 -8.26 8.25
N VAL A 167 -4.20 -8.38 6.93
CA VAL A 167 -3.79 -9.57 6.19
C VAL A 167 -2.35 -9.38 5.74
N THR A 168 -1.49 -10.37 6.03
CA THR A 168 -0.05 -10.31 5.72
C THR A 168 0.40 -11.46 4.85
N ILE A 169 1.50 -11.26 4.11
CA ILE A 169 2.29 -12.36 3.55
C ILE A 169 3.12 -13.04 4.66
N PRO A 170 3.71 -14.24 4.42
CA PRO A 170 4.52 -14.95 5.42
C PRO A 170 5.68 -14.13 6.01
N GLY A 171 6.23 -13.16 5.28
CA GLY A 171 7.26 -12.23 5.77
C GLY A 171 6.76 -11.17 6.75
N GLY A 172 5.43 -11.07 6.97
CA GLY A 172 4.80 -10.13 7.89
C GLY A 172 4.47 -8.76 7.28
N GLU A 173 4.80 -8.52 6.01
CA GLU A 173 4.38 -7.35 5.26
C GLU A 173 2.88 -7.40 4.95
N PRO A 174 2.18 -6.26 4.85
CA PRO A 174 0.81 -6.22 4.37
C PRO A 174 0.66 -6.91 3.02
N MET A 175 -0.40 -7.72 2.86
CA MET A 175 -0.71 -8.42 1.62
C MET A 175 -0.89 -7.41 0.48
N SER A 176 -0.09 -7.53 -0.56
CA SER A 176 -0.20 -6.70 -1.75
C SER A 176 -0.42 -7.55 -2.99
N ALA A 177 -0.75 -6.91 -4.11
CA ALA A 177 -0.90 -7.59 -5.39
C ALA A 177 0.41 -8.27 -5.88
N PHE A 178 1.57 -7.88 -5.35
CA PHE A 178 2.84 -8.57 -5.58
C PHE A 178 2.93 -9.91 -4.86
N GLY A 179 2.09 -10.15 -3.84
CA GLY A 179 2.15 -11.34 -3.03
C GLY A 179 3.51 -11.54 -2.35
N GLU A 180 3.90 -12.79 -2.19
CA GLU A 180 5.23 -13.16 -1.70
C GLU A 180 6.23 -13.17 -2.87
N TRP A 181 6.73 -11.99 -3.25
CA TRP A 181 7.59 -11.78 -4.43
C TRP A 181 9.01 -12.32 -4.31
N TYR A 182 9.42 -12.77 -3.11
CA TYR A 182 10.77 -13.26 -2.80
C TYR A 182 10.75 -14.58 -2.06
N GLU A 183 11.88 -15.27 -2.08
CA GLU A 183 12.23 -16.34 -1.16
C GLU A 183 13.22 -15.80 -0.13
N TYR A 184 13.01 -16.13 1.15
CA TYR A 184 13.91 -15.74 2.22
C TYR A 184 14.82 -16.87 2.61
N ASP A 185 16.13 -16.69 2.42
CA ASP A 185 17.15 -17.62 2.89
C ASP A 185 17.45 -17.36 4.37
N LEU A 186 17.08 -18.31 5.22
CA LEU A 186 17.26 -18.22 6.67
C LEU A 186 18.73 -18.31 7.10
N GLU A 187 19.59 -18.96 6.32
CA GLU A 187 21.00 -19.13 6.63
C GLU A 187 21.81 -17.88 6.21
N ALA A 188 21.57 -17.42 5.00
CA ALA A 188 22.25 -16.23 4.46
C ALA A 188 21.58 -14.91 4.89
N HIS A 189 20.40 -14.95 5.51
CA HIS A 189 19.57 -13.79 5.83
C HIS A 189 19.34 -12.89 4.63
N SER A 190 19.04 -13.49 3.49
CA SER A 190 18.91 -12.79 2.21
C SER A 190 17.57 -13.03 1.52
N LEU A 191 17.16 -12.06 0.71
CA LEU A 191 15.96 -12.13 -0.14
C LEU A 191 16.38 -12.43 -1.58
N ALA A 192 15.77 -13.44 -2.20
CA ALA A 192 15.92 -13.71 -3.63
C ALA A 192 14.58 -13.49 -4.34
N PRO A 193 14.49 -12.59 -5.34
CA PRO A 193 13.26 -12.45 -6.12
C PRO A 193 12.89 -13.76 -6.81
N LYS A 194 11.60 -14.11 -6.77
CA LYS A 194 11.07 -15.26 -7.49
C LYS A 194 11.17 -15.04 -9.01
N PRO A 195 11.27 -16.10 -9.82
CA PRO A 195 11.30 -16.01 -11.27
C PRO A 195 9.89 -15.68 -11.83
N GLU A 196 9.44 -14.48 -11.58
CA GLU A 196 8.11 -13.98 -11.90
C GLU A 196 8.17 -12.64 -12.63
N VAL A 197 7.21 -12.43 -13.52
CA VAL A 197 6.94 -11.16 -14.17
C VAL A 197 5.56 -10.69 -13.73
N TYR A 198 5.47 -9.46 -13.29
CA TYR A 198 4.24 -8.80 -12.86
C TYR A 198 3.69 -7.97 -14.00
N VAL A 199 2.46 -8.23 -14.43
CA VAL A 199 1.80 -7.42 -15.45
C VAL A 199 0.85 -6.45 -14.77
N LEU A 200 1.26 -5.17 -14.72
CA LEU A 200 0.44 -4.09 -14.20
C LEU A 200 -0.53 -3.61 -15.28
N GLU A 201 -1.80 -3.59 -14.94
CA GLU A 201 -2.87 -3.00 -15.75
C GLU A 201 -3.38 -1.72 -15.10
N ARG A 202 -3.58 -0.67 -15.93
CA ARG A 202 -4.19 0.59 -15.51
C ARG A 202 -5.64 0.66 -15.97
N ASN A 203 -6.42 1.55 -15.36
CA ASN A 203 -7.83 1.78 -15.68
C ASN A 203 -8.10 2.15 -17.17
N ASN A 204 -7.09 2.71 -17.85
CA ASN A 204 -7.19 3.02 -19.29
C ASN A 204 -6.84 1.84 -20.21
N GLY A 205 -6.62 0.65 -19.63
CA GLY A 205 -6.27 -0.57 -20.34
C GLY A 205 -4.81 -0.69 -20.75
N SER A 206 -3.96 0.31 -20.46
CA SER A 206 -2.53 0.19 -20.72
C SER A 206 -1.86 -0.79 -19.76
N ARG A 207 -0.90 -1.57 -20.28
CA ARG A 207 -0.25 -2.65 -19.52
C ARG A 207 1.25 -2.52 -19.54
N THR A 208 1.87 -2.84 -18.42
CA THR A 208 3.32 -2.81 -18.23
C THR A 208 3.77 -4.11 -17.58
N ALA A 209 4.65 -4.85 -18.25
CA ALA A 209 5.32 -6.00 -17.65
C ALA A 209 6.51 -5.51 -16.84
N LEU A 210 6.62 -5.92 -15.57
CA LEU A 210 7.65 -5.55 -14.60
C LEU A 210 8.30 -6.81 -14.05
N ARG A 211 9.63 -6.82 -13.93
CA ARG A 211 10.40 -7.86 -13.26
C ARG A 211 11.29 -7.26 -12.18
N ILE A 212 11.31 -7.89 -11.02
CA ILE A 212 12.28 -7.59 -9.96
C ILE A 212 13.54 -8.43 -10.24
N VAL A 213 14.67 -7.78 -10.50
CA VAL A 213 15.94 -8.46 -10.82
C VAL A 213 16.74 -8.75 -9.57
N THR A 214 16.83 -7.77 -8.66
CA THR A 214 17.49 -7.92 -7.36
C THR A 214 16.94 -6.91 -6.35
N TYR A 215 17.10 -7.25 -5.08
CA TYR A 215 16.79 -6.40 -3.92
C TYR A 215 18.02 -5.65 -3.38
N TYR A 216 19.24 -6.04 -3.78
CA TYR A 216 20.48 -5.63 -3.09
C TYR A 216 21.34 -4.61 -3.85
N GLY A 217 20.78 -3.85 -4.76
CA GLY A 217 21.50 -2.81 -5.46
C GLY A 217 22.36 -3.32 -6.62
N ASP A 218 23.51 -2.71 -6.78
CA ASP A 218 24.46 -3.07 -7.79
C ASP A 218 25.59 -3.99 -7.25
N GLU A 219 26.46 -4.44 -8.14
CA GLU A 219 27.62 -5.26 -7.83
C GLU A 219 28.62 -4.57 -6.88
N ALA A 220 28.58 -3.24 -6.79
CA ALA A 220 29.49 -2.46 -5.94
C ALA A 220 29.04 -2.48 -4.46
N MET A 221 27.75 -2.73 -4.17
CA MET A 221 27.21 -2.81 -2.81
C MET A 221 26.24 -4.00 -2.66
N PRO A 222 26.71 -5.25 -2.80
CA PRO A 222 25.85 -6.44 -2.88
C PRO A 222 25.08 -6.75 -1.58
N MET A 223 25.43 -6.12 -0.46
CA MET A 223 24.78 -6.33 0.85
C MET A 223 23.81 -5.21 1.23
N ARG A 224 23.56 -4.24 0.34
CA ARG A 224 22.68 -3.13 0.61
C ARG A 224 21.24 -3.47 0.22
N GLY A 225 20.45 -3.96 1.16
CA GLY A 225 19.02 -4.25 0.94
C GLY A 225 18.19 -3.02 0.63
N ALA A 226 17.06 -3.22 -0.04
CA ALA A 226 16.12 -2.20 -0.49
C ALA A 226 16.65 -1.24 -1.59
N PHE A 227 17.69 -1.65 -2.29
CA PHE A 227 18.11 -1.06 -3.56
C PHE A 227 17.66 -1.99 -4.68
N TYR A 228 16.46 -1.79 -5.16
CA TYR A 228 15.92 -2.64 -6.21
C TYR A 228 16.58 -2.35 -7.55
N ARG A 229 16.91 -3.39 -8.28
CA ARG A 229 17.04 -3.33 -9.72
C ARG A 229 15.78 -3.96 -10.32
N VAL A 230 15.08 -3.20 -11.14
CA VAL A 230 13.85 -3.62 -11.80
C VAL A 230 13.98 -3.41 -13.31
N GLU A 231 13.26 -4.23 -14.06
CA GLU A 231 13.14 -4.07 -15.51
C GLU A 231 11.67 -4.03 -15.87
N TRP A 232 11.27 -3.17 -16.82
CA TRP A 232 9.89 -3.16 -17.30
C TRP A 232 9.81 -2.78 -18.78
N LYS A 233 8.72 -3.18 -19.40
CA LYS A 233 8.35 -2.79 -20.76
C LYS A 233 6.85 -2.59 -20.86
N HIS A 234 6.40 -1.71 -21.75
CA HIS A 234 4.99 -1.61 -22.09
C HIS A 234 4.60 -2.78 -22.99
N LEU A 235 3.42 -3.33 -22.75
CA LEU A 235 2.80 -4.37 -23.57
C LEU A 235 1.81 -3.72 -24.54
N PRO A 236 1.63 -4.31 -25.75
CA PRO A 236 0.65 -3.82 -26.72
C PRO A 236 -0.79 -3.98 -26.25
#